data_81f8012b2bd1b045de5357b11de78788
#
_entry.id   81f8012b2bd1b045de5357b11de78788
#
_cell.length_a   1.000
_cell.length_b   1.000
_cell.length_c   1.000
_cell.angle_alpha   90.00
_cell.angle_beta   90.00
_cell.angle_gamma   90.00
#
_symmetry.space_group_name_H-M   'P 1'
#
loop_
_entity.id
_entity.type
_entity.pdbx_description
1 polymer ?
#
loop_
_entity_poly.entity_id
_entity_poly.type
_entity_poly.pdbx_seq_one_letter_code
_entity_poly.pdbx_strand_id
1 'polypeptide(L)'
;MPNWCSVTYKCFGPKKEINALKRVLDHIKSTKKVYVENGFGKYFLGCVIHKLGFNYKQYSCRGEIIDYYKENDMLVIHQSTAWCEQPGFRIAIQEKFPNIKVSFLEIELGCSIFGTNDPDAFDMKYIISTSEDIEYFDSIEEVASYVSDMLDCKIIPTEDQVDEAINKFNDKSEDVINFYIIDCYD
;
A
#
# COMPACT_ATOMS: atom_id res chain seq x y z
N MET A 1 20.44 3.34 -2.69
CA MET A 1 19.31 3.49 -1.73
C MET A 1 18.20 2.62 -2.25
N PRO A 2 17.35 2.01 -1.41
CA PRO A 2 16.18 1.31 -1.90
C PRO A 2 15.16 2.34 -2.43
N ASN A 3 14.36 1.95 -3.40
CA ASN A 3 13.12 2.65 -3.67
C ASN A 3 12.17 2.42 -2.50
N TRP A 4 11.45 3.44 -2.12
CA TRP A 4 10.51 3.36 -1.01
C TRP A 4 9.10 3.11 -1.52
N CYS A 5 8.51 2.05 -1.02
CA CYS A 5 7.16 1.61 -1.34
C CYS A 5 6.20 2.12 -0.25
N SER A 6 5.12 2.75 -0.66
CA SER A 6 3.99 3.06 0.21
C SER A 6 3.13 1.82 0.35
N VAL A 7 2.95 1.33 1.59
CA VAL A 7 2.14 0.14 1.86
C VAL A 7 1.03 0.48 2.85
N THR A 8 -0.19 0.14 2.48
CA THR A 8 -1.35 0.26 3.36
C THR A 8 -1.86 -1.14 3.72
N TYR A 9 -1.91 -1.44 5.02
CA TYR A 9 -2.61 -2.63 5.53
C TYR A 9 -4.01 -2.24 6.01
N LYS A 10 -5.00 -3.04 5.61
CA LYS A 10 -6.34 -3.09 6.19
C LYS A 10 -6.48 -4.40 6.96
N CYS A 11 -6.54 -4.30 8.29
CA CYS A 11 -6.61 -5.46 9.19
C CYS A 11 -8.06 -5.66 9.65
N PHE A 12 -8.66 -6.78 9.29
CA PHE A 12 -10.03 -7.16 9.61
C PHE A 12 -10.03 -8.34 10.57
N GLY A 13 -10.95 -8.35 11.54
CA GLY A 13 -11.06 -9.49 12.45
C GLY A 13 -11.85 -9.18 13.71
N PRO A 14 -11.85 -10.09 14.70
CA PRO A 14 -12.57 -9.88 15.94
C PRO A 14 -12.08 -8.62 16.67
N LYS A 15 -13.00 -7.80 17.12
CA LYS A 15 -12.73 -6.52 17.83
C LYS A 15 -11.70 -6.65 18.95
N LYS A 16 -11.66 -7.80 19.64
CA LYS A 16 -10.69 -8.08 20.70
C LYS A 16 -9.26 -8.13 20.14
N GLU A 17 -9.05 -8.80 19.02
CA GLU A 17 -7.72 -8.96 18.38
C GLU A 17 -7.28 -7.65 17.71
N ILE A 18 -8.18 -6.97 16.99
CA ILE A 18 -7.93 -5.65 16.39
C ILE A 18 -7.50 -4.65 17.48
N ASN A 19 -8.22 -4.59 18.60
CA ASN A 19 -7.84 -3.72 19.71
C ASN A 19 -6.53 -4.16 20.38
N ALA A 20 -6.20 -5.45 20.38
CA ALA A 20 -4.93 -5.93 20.90
C ALA A 20 -3.75 -5.52 19.99
N LEU A 21 -3.90 -5.65 18.68
CA LEU A 21 -2.92 -5.17 17.71
C LEU A 21 -2.74 -3.64 17.82
N LYS A 22 -3.84 -2.89 17.89
CA LYS A 22 -3.79 -1.44 18.09
C LYS A 22 -3.01 -1.06 19.35
N ARG A 23 -3.23 -1.74 20.49
CA ARG A 23 -2.47 -1.48 21.73
C ARG A 23 -0.97 -1.71 21.57
N VAL A 24 -0.54 -2.64 20.73
CA VAL A 24 0.89 -2.83 20.41
C VAL A 24 1.43 -1.60 19.71
N LEU A 25 0.72 -1.07 18.71
CA LEU A 25 1.10 0.14 17.98
C LEU A 25 1.07 1.39 18.87
N ASP A 26 0.02 1.54 19.69
CA ASP A 26 -0.08 2.63 20.68
C ASP A 26 1.10 2.62 21.66
N HIS A 27 1.54 1.43 22.09
CA HIS A 27 2.72 1.29 22.94
C HIS A 27 4.00 1.72 22.21
N ILE A 28 4.19 1.31 20.95
CA ILE A 28 5.33 1.76 20.12
C ILE A 28 5.30 3.29 19.98
N LYS A 29 4.14 3.88 19.72
CA LYS A 29 3.98 5.34 19.57
C LYS A 29 4.34 6.09 20.87
N SER A 30 3.92 5.58 22.02
CA SER A 30 4.10 6.24 23.32
C SER A 30 5.47 6.01 23.96
N THR A 31 6.16 4.92 23.65
CA THR A 31 7.46 4.61 24.25
C THR A 31 8.59 5.47 23.65
N LYS A 32 9.61 5.73 24.48
CA LYS A 32 10.91 6.28 24.01
C LYS A 32 11.91 5.18 23.65
N LYS A 33 11.58 3.92 24.00
CA LYS A 33 12.49 2.78 23.81
C LYS A 33 12.49 2.29 22.37
N VAL A 34 13.67 2.12 21.80
CA VAL A 34 13.90 1.37 20.57
C VAL A 34 14.16 -0.08 20.95
N TYR A 35 13.27 -0.99 20.56
CA TYR A 35 13.37 -2.42 20.94
C TYR A 35 14.38 -3.18 20.11
N VAL A 36 14.59 -2.74 18.88
CA VAL A 36 15.54 -3.32 17.93
C VAL A 36 16.38 -2.19 17.39
N GLU A 37 17.70 -2.28 17.53
CA GLU A 37 18.62 -1.30 16.99
C GLU A 37 18.60 -1.36 15.45
N ASN A 38 18.40 -0.19 14.82
CA ASN A 38 18.16 -0.06 13.38
C ASN A 38 18.33 1.42 12.96
N GLY A 39 18.14 1.72 11.68
CA GLY A 39 18.20 3.10 11.14
C GLY A 39 16.87 3.87 11.18
N PHE A 40 15.73 3.24 11.55
CA PHE A 40 14.37 3.83 11.53
C PHE A 40 13.87 4.24 12.92
N GLY A 41 14.63 3.97 13.97
CA GLY A 41 14.20 4.25 15.33
C GLY A 41 13.10 3.30 15.83
N LYS A 42 12.20 3.81 16.66
CA LYS A 42 11.15 3.01 17.32
C LYS A 42 10.06 2.51 16.38
N TYR A 43 9.83 3.20 15.25
CA TYR A 43 8.79 2.86 14.30
C TYR A 43 9.18 1.74 13.31
N PHE A 44 10.41 1.27 13.39
CA PHE A 44 10.88 0.12 12.62
C PHE A 44 9.92 -1.08 12.77
N LEU A 45 9.54 -1.73 11.67
CA LEU A 45 8.64 -2.89 11.67
C LEU A 45 9.13 -4.00 12.60
N GLY A 46 10.46 -4.23 12.67
CA GLY A 46 11.07 -5.18 13.59
C GLY A 46 10.84 -4.86 15.07
N CYS A 47 10.66 -3.59 15.45
CA CYS A 47 10.28 -3.21 16.81
C CYS A 47 8.86 -3.65 17.15
N VAL A 48 7.94 -3.57 16.18
CA VAL A 48 6.57 -4.06 16.33
C VAL A 48 6.56 -5.58 16.45
N ILE A 49 7.29 -6.30 15.56
CA ILE A 49 7.44 -7.76 15.59
C ILE A 49 7.99 -8.22 16.96
N HIS A 50 9.02 -7.54 17.46
CA HIS A 50 9.56 -7.80 18.81
C HIS A 50 8.49 -7.60 19.89
N LYS A 51 7.68 -6.55 19.79
CA LYS A 51 6.61 -6.27 20.76
C LYS A 51 5.45 -7.26 20.67
N LEU A 52 5.21 -7.87 19.51
CA LEU A 52 4.29 -8.99 19.33
C LEU A 52 4.78 -10.27 20.03
N GLY A 53 6.06 -10.33 20.43
CA GLY A 53 6.68 -11.44 21.15
C GLY A 53 7.52 -12.36 20.27
N PHE A 54 7.85 -11.94 19.06
CA PHE A 54 8.63 -12.73 18.12
C PHE A 54 10.08 -12.24 18.00
N ASN A 55 10.98 -13.12 17.55
CA ASN A 55 12.31 -12.74 17.14
C ASN A 55 12.25 -12.16 15.72
N TYR A 56 12.38 -10.84 15.59
CA TYR A 56 12.27 -10.13 14.31
C TYR A 56 13.23 -10.65 13.21
N LYS A 57 14.38 -11.26 13.59
CA LYS A 57 15.34 -11.82 12.63
C LYS A 57 14.79 -13.04 11.85
N GLN A 58 13.70 -13.62 12.31
CA GLN A 58 13.00 -14.72 11.62
C GLN A 58 11.99 -14.20 10.58
N TYR A 59 11.70 -12.89 10.62
CA TYR A 59 10.74 -12.24 9.72
C TYR A 59 11.47 -11.19 8.91
N SER A 60 11.56 -11.41 7.60
CA SER A 60 12.13 -10.40 6.72
C SER A 60 11.26 -9.15 6.75
N CYS A 61 11.82 -8.02 7.19
CA CYS A 61 11.14 -6.73 7.16
C CYS A 61 12.16 -5.60 7.08
N ARG A 62 11.86 -4.61 6.26
CA ARG A 62 12.65 -3.38 6.13
C ARG A 62 11.75 -2.20 5.82
N GLY A 63 11.54 -1.36 6.80
CA GLY A 63 10.66 -0.20 6.72
C GLY A 63 10.14 0.20 8.08
N GLU A 64 9.24 1.16 8.08
CA GLU A 64 8.69 1.73 9.30
C GLU A 64 7.18 2.00 9.19
N ILE A 65 6.53 2.07 10.35
CA ILE A 65 5.15 2.56 10.46
C ILE A 65 5.17 4.08 10.32
N ILE A 66 4.39 4.59 9.38
CA ILE A 66 4.18 6.04 9.19
C ILE A 66 3.04 6.52 10.07
N ASP A 67 1.88 5.84 9.96
CA ASP A 67 0.70 6.14 10.77
C ASP A 67 -0.22 4.92 10.87
N TYR A 68 -1.17 4.97 11.79
CA TYR A 68 -2.25 3.98 11.91
C TYR A 68 -3.46 4.60 12.59
N TYR A 69 -4.63 4.15 12.17
CA TYR A 69 -5.90 4.56 12.77
C TYR A 69 -6.93 3.44 12.71
N LYS A 70 -7.96 3.58 13.51
CA LYS A 70 -9.09 2.67 13.49
C LYS A 70 -10.23 3.32 12.70
N GLU A 71 -10.74 2.59 11.72
CA GLU A 71 -11.92 2.94 10.96
C GLU A 71 -12.97 1.85 11.16
N ASN A 72 -14.09 2.20 11.80
CA ASN A 72 -15.12 1.23 12.22
C ASN A 72 -14.51 0.07 13.04
N ASP A 73 -14.61 -1.16 12.56
CA ASP A 73 -14.04 -2.35 13.19
C ASP A 73 -12.71 -2.81 12.53
N MET A 74 -12.18 -2.03 11.61
CA MET A 74 -10.93 -2.25 10.88
C MET A 74 -9.80 -1.41 11.48
N LEU A 75 -8.56 -1.93 11.43
CA LEU A 75 -7.34 -1.16 11.72
C LEU A 75 -6.57 -0.94 10.43
N VAL A 76 -6.35 0.31 10.09
CA VAL A 76 -5.52 0.73 8.94
C VAL A 76 -4.11 1.05 9.44
N ILE A 77 -3.09 0.58 8.72
CA ILE A 77 -1.68 0.81 9.04
C ILE A 77 -0.97 1.25 7.76
N HIS A 78 -0.43 2.46 7.77
CA HIS A 78 0.41 2.99 6.69
C HIS A 78 1.88 2.77 7.00
N GLN A 79 2.63 2.32 6.00
CA GLN A 79 4.03 1.96 6.13
C GLN A 79 4.83 2.56 4.97
N SER A 80 6.10 2.86 5.22
CA SER A 80 7.11 3.07 4.19
C SER A 80 8.09 1.90 4.24
N THR A 81 8.17 1.13 3.16
CA THR A 81 8.92 -0.13 3.11
C THR A 81 9.92 -0.12 1.95
N ALA A 82 10.96 -0.96 2.04
CA ALA A 82 11.95 -1.06 0.99
C ALA A 82 11.47 -1.97 -0.13
N TRP A 83 11.32 -1.42 -1.33
CA TRP A 83 11.00 -2.07 -2.60
C TRP A 83 9.54 -2.51 -2.75
N CYS A 84 8.98 -3.23 -1.79
CA CYS A 84 7.66 -3.85 -1.86
C CYS A 84 7.06 -4.04 -0.47
N GLU A 85 5.85 -4.60 -0.38
CA GLU A 85 5.24 -5.07 0.86
C GLU A 85 6.19 -5.99 1.62
N GLN A 86 6.06 -6.02 2.95
CA GLN A 86 6.93 -6.80 3.82
C GLN A 86 6.18 -8.04 4.37
N PRO A 87 6.20 -9.19 3.67
CA PRO A 87 5.44 -10.37 4.06
C PRO A 87 5.74 -10.85 5.46
N GLY A 88 7.00 -10.72 5.91
CA GLY A 88 7.40 -11.09 7.26
C GLY A 88 6.66 -10.31 8.34
N PHE A 89 6.38 -9.02 8.13
CA PHE A 89 5.59 -8.23 9.07
C PHE A 89 4.11 -8.66 9.09
N ARG A 90 3.52 -8.90 7.92
CA ARG A 90 2.15 -9.41 7.77
C ARG A 90 1.99 -10.78 8.44
N ILE A 91 2.90 -11.71 8.18
CA ILE A 91 2.91 -13.05 8.78
C ILE A 91 2.99 -12.96 10.31
N ALA A 92 3.88 -12.10 10.86
CA ALA A 92 3.99 -11.93 12.31
C ALA A 92 2.68 -11.43 12.96
N ILE A 93 1.93 -10.55 12.28
CA ILE A 93 0.61 -10.12 12.75
C ILE A 93 -0.36 -11.31 12.76
N GLN A 94 -0.43 -12.07 11.67
CA GLN A 94 -1.36 -13.18 11.51
C GLN A 94 -1.04 -14.37 12.43
N GLU A 95 0.23 -14.65 12.68
CA GLU A 95 0.64 -15.66 13.67
C GLU A 95 0.26 -15.27 15.09
N LYS A 96 0.38 -13.98 15.44
CA LYS A 96 -0.03 -13.49 16.76
C LYS A 96 -1.54 -13.44 16.94
N PHE A 97 -2.25 -13.12 15.88
CA PHE A 97 -3.69 -12.90 15.84
C PHE A 97 -4.29 -13.69 14.66
N PRO A 98 -4.50 -15.00 14.81
CA PRO A 98 -4.84 -15.89 13.68
C PRO A 98 -6.21 -15.63 13.07
N ASN A 99 -7.07 -14.84 13.73
CA ASN A 99 -8.36 -14.45 13.18
C ASN A 99 -8.34 -13.05 12.53
N ILE A 100 -7.16 -12.41 12.43
CA ILE A 100 -7.00 -11.18 11.66
C ILE A 100 -6.63 -11.54 10.22
N LYS A 101 -7.49 -11.14 9.27
CA LYS A 101 -7.13 -11.03 7.85
C LYS A 101 -6.39 -9.71 7.64
N VAL A 102 -5.25 -9.75 6.98
CA VAL A 102 -4.51 -8.55 6.57
C VAL A 102 -4.56 -8.46 5.05
N SER A 103 -5.32 -7.48 4.56
CA SER A 103 -5.30 -7.07 3.17
C SER A 103 -4.28 -5.94 3.01
N PHE A 104 -3.48 -5.96 1.94
CA PHE A 104 -2.52 -4.90 1.66
C PHE A 104 -2.68 -4.31 0.28
N LEU A 105 -2.29 -3.07 0.15
CA LEU A 105 -2.04 -2.37 -1.11
C LEU A 105 -0.62 -1.83 -1.06
N GLU A 106 0.17 -2.09 -2.09
CA GLU A 106 1.51 -1.54 -2.26
C GLU A 106 1.61 -0.67 -3.51
N ILE A 107 2.33 0.45 -3.37
CA ILE A 107 2.55 1.42 -4.44
C ILE A 107 4.02 1.85 -4.39
N GLU A 108 4.77 1.50 -5.43
CA GLU A 108 6.14 1.96 -5.66
C GLU A 108 6.28 2.45 -7.10
N LEU A 109 6.39 3.75 -7.27
CA LEU A 109 6.36 4.43 -8.57
C LEU A 109 7.65 4.23 -9.37
N GLY A 110 8.80 4.13 -8.71
CA GLY A 110 10.09 4.10 -9.38
C GLY A 110 10.38 2.81 -10.14
N CYS A 111 9.76 1.68 -9.71
CA CYS A 111 9.83 0.39 -10.39
C CYS A 111 8.46 -0.06 -10.92
N SER A 112 7.46 0.82 -10.89
CA SER A 112 6.09 0.52 -11.34
C SER A 112 5.50 -0.71 -10.65
N ILE A 113 5.65 -0.81 -9.31
CA ILE A 113 5.09 -1.89 -8.51
C ILE A 113 3.78 -1.40 -7.90
N PHE A 114 2.68 -2.01 -8.31
CA PHE A 114 1.33 -1.71 -7.85
C PHE A 114 0.61 -3.03 -7.63
N GLY A 115 0.32 -3.37 -6.39
CA GLY A 115 -0.25 -4.68 -6.11
C GLY A 115 -1.04 -4.77 -4.81
N THR A 116 -1.94 -5.75 -4.76
CA THR A 116 -2.77 -6.07 -3.60
C THR A 116 -2.99 -7.58 -3.51
N ASN A 117 -3.21 -8.10 -2.31
CA ASN A 117 -3.71 -9.47 -2.09
C ASN A 117 -5.23 -9.52 -1.91
N ASP A 118 -5.93 -8.40 -2.10
CA ASP A 118 -7.37 -8.32 -1.88
C ASP A 118 -7.95 -7.08 -2.60
N PRO A 119 -8.28 -7.20 -3.89
CA PRO A 119 -8.76 -6.07 -4.69
C PRO A 119 -10.08 -5.49 -4.17
N ASP A 120 -10.91 -6.29 -3.47
CA ASP A 120 -12.17 -5.82 -2.91
C ASP A 120 -11.98 -5.03 -1.59
N ALA A 121 -10.79 -5.08 -1.00
CA ALA A 121 -10.52 -4.33 0.22
C ALA A 121 -10.17 -2.85 -0.04
N PHE A 122 -9.82 -2.48 -1.27
CA PHE A 122 -9.39 -1.15 -1.63
C PHE A 122 -10.22 -0.61 -2.80
N ASP A 123 -10.72 0.61 -2.66
CA ASP A 123 -11.50 1.29 -3.69
C ASP A 123 -10.56 1.93 -4.72
N MET A 124 -9.65 1.14 -5.28
CA MET A 124 -8.73 1.56 -6.33
C MET A 124 -8.20 0.33 -7.08
N LYS A 125 -8.32 0.38 -8.40
CA LYS A 125 -7.84 -0.66 -9.32
C LYS A 125 -6.91 -0.13 -10.38
N TYR A 126 -6.97 1.20 -10.62
CA TYR A 126 -6.23 1.86 -11.67
C TYR A 126 -5.55 3.11 -11.14
N ILE A 127 -4.42 3.47 -11.76
CA ILE A 127 -3.65 4.65 -11.41
C ILE A 127 -3.31 5.40 -12.71
N ILE A 128 -3.55 6.72 -12.73
CA ILE A 128 -2.99 7.63 -13.71
C ILE A 128 -1.94 8.48 -13.03
N SER A 129 -0.73 8.49 -13.57
CA SER A 129 0.37 9.31 -13.07
C SER A 129 0.85 10.25 -14.16
N THR A 130 0.92 11.53 -13.84
CA THR A 130 1.49 12.60 -14.67
C THR A 130 2.74 13.16 -14.00
N SER A 131 3.38 14.15 -14.61
CA SER A 131 4.49 14.90 -14.00
C SER A 131 4.04 15.74 -12.79
N GLU A 132 2.73 16.05 -12.68
CA GLU A 132 2.19 16.97 -11.68
C GLU A 132 1.43 16.23 -10.57
N ASP A 133 0.72 15.12 -10.88
CA ASP A 133 -0.18 14.48 -9.94
C ASP A 133 -0.34 12.97 -10.20
N ILE A 134 -0.93 12.28 -9.20
CA ILE A 134 -1.25 10.86 -9.24
C ILE A 134 -2.70 10.70 -8.81
N GLU A 135 -3.52 10.17 -9.72
CA GLU A 135 -4.93 9.93 -9.49
C GLU A 135 -5.25 8.43 -9.43
N TYR A 136 -6.19 8.08 -8.56
CA TYR A 136 -6.60 6.70 -8.28
C TYR A 136 -8.06 6.49 -8.64
N PHE A 137 -8.37 5.35 -9.27
CA PHE A 137 -9.70 5.03 -9.76
C PHE A 137 -10.12 3.61 -9.41
N ASP A 138 -11.40 3.41 -9.14
CA ASP A 138 -11.98 2.09 -8.87
C ASP A 138 -12.44 1.39 -10.14
N SER A 139 -12.79 2.14 -11.19
CA SER A 139 -13.35 1.61 -12.44
C SER A 139 -12.67 2.14 -13.68
N ILE A 140 -12.69 1.34 -14.76
CA ILE A 140 -12.15 1.76 -16.06
C ILE A 140 -12.99 2.87 -16.69
N GLU A 141 -14.28 2.96 -16.34
CA GLU A 141 -15.19 4.03 -16.77
C GLU A 141 -14.72 5.39 -16.23
N GLU A 142 -14.31 5.44 -14.96
CA GLU A 142 -13.77 6.65 -14.35
C GLU A 142 -12.44 7.06 -14.99
N VAL A 143 -11.53 6.10 -15.22
CA VAL A 143 -10.27 6.33 -15.93
C VAL A 143 -10.54 6.89 -17.33
N ALA A 144 -11.40 6.24 -18.10
CA ALA A 144 -11.71 6.66 -19.47
C ALA A 144 -12.33 8.06 -19.52
N SER A 145 -13.19 8.40 -18.55
CA SER A 145 -13.76 9.75 -18.43
C SER A 145 -12.66 10.77 -18.12
N TYR A 146 -11.83 10.51 -17.12
CA TYR A 146 -10.74 11.40 -16.72
C TYR A 146 -9.74 11.65 -17.86
N VAL A 147 -9.30 10.59 -18.54
CA VAL A 147 -8.35 10.70 -19.65
C VAL A 147 -9.02 11.35 -20.87
N SER A 148 -10.32 11.11 -21.12
CA SER A 148 -11.07 11.79 -22.18
C SER A 148 -11.11 13.30 -21.99
N ASP A 149 -11.37 13.76 -20.77
CA ASP A 149 -11.39 15.18 -20.43
C ASP A 149 -9.99 15.80 -20.54
N MET A 150 -8.95 15.08 -20.08
CA MET A 150 -7.56 15.52 -20.15
C MET A 150 -7.06 15.67 -21.59
N LEU A 151 -7.41 14.73 -22.47
CA LEU A 151 -6.93 14.69 -23.85
C LEU A 151 -7.90 15.33 -24.87
N ASP A 152 -9.03 15.89 -24.42
CA ASP A 152 -10.11 16.43 -25.25
C ASP A 152 -10.51 15.46 -26.39
N CYS A 153 -10.68 14.17 -26.05
CA CYS A 153 -11.06 13.14 -26.99
C CYS A 153 -12.01 12.12 -26.34
N LYS A 154 -12.79 11.39 -27.16
CA LYS A 154 -13.68 10.35 -26.66
C LYS A 154 -12.94 9.00 -26.60
N ILE A 155 -12.88 8.40 -25.41
CA ILE A 155 -12.27 7.09 -25.16
C ILE A 155 -13.37 6.08 -24.78
N ILE A 156 -13.31 4.89 -25.36
CA ILE A 156 -14.15 3.78 -24.95
C ILE A 156 -13.58 3.22 -23.64
N PRO A 157 -14.40 2.92 -22.61
CA PRO A 157 -13.93 2.49 -21.29
C PRO A 157 -13.45 1.02 -21.32
N THR A 158 -12.32 0.80 -21.94
CA THR A 158 -11.56 -0.44 -21.92
C THR A 158 -10.08 -0.13 -21.69
N GLU A 159 -9.36 -1.03 -21.02
CA GLU A 159 -7.94 -0.86 -20.73
C GLU A 159 -7.13 -0.60 -22.00
N ASP A 160 -7.36 -1.40 -23.06
CA ASP A 160 -6.67 -1.26 -24.36
C ASP A 160 -6.89 0.13 -24.98
N GLN A 161 -8.11 0.68 -24.92
CA GLN A 161 -8.41 1.98 -25.53
C GLN A 161 -7.85 3.16 -24.73
N VAL A 162 -7.82 3.03 -23.39
CA VAL A 162 -7.17 4.02 -22.52
C VAL A 162 -5.66 4.03 -22.79
N ASP A 163 -5.03 2.85 -22.79
CA ASP A 163 -3.59 2.71 -23.04
C ASP A 163 -3.20 3.23 -24.44
N GLU A 164 -3.98 2.88 -25.48
CA GLU A 164 -3.77 3.37 -26.84
C GLU A 164 -3.86 4.90 -26.95
N ALA A 165 -4.83 5.52 -26.27
CA ALA A 165 -5.00 6.96 -26.27
C ALA A 165 -3.84 7.68 -25.58
N ILE A 166 -3.41 7.15 -24.42
CA ILE A 166 -2.27 7.68 -23.68
C ILE A 166 -0.97 7.54 -24.47
N ASN A 167 -0.71 6.37 -25.08
CA ASN A 167 0.47 6.16 -25.89
C ASN A 167 0.54 7.11 -27.10
N LYS A 168 -0.59 7.34 -27.79
CA LYS A 168 -0.68 8.32 -28.87
C LYS A 168 -0.41 9.76 -28.44
N PHE A 169 -0.78 10.11 -27.21
CA PHE A 169 -0.48 11.42 -26.63
C PHE A 169 1.01 11.52 -26.31
N ASN A 170 1.57 10.54 -25.60
CA ASN A 170 2.98 10.49 -25.19
C ASN A 170 3.94 10.55 -26.41
N ASP A 171 3.57 9.95 -27.56
CA ASP A 171 4.35 10.01 -28.79
C ASP A 171 4.51 11.42 -29.37
N LYS A 172 3.66 12.37 -28.96
CA LYS A 172 3.57 13.74 -29.52
C LYS A 172 3.83 14.84 -28.47
N SER A 173 3.88 14.49 -27.21
CA SER A 173 4.03 15.41 -26.09
C SER A 173 5.35 15.20 -25.36
N GLU A 174 5.89 16.26 -24.78
CA GLU A 174 6.98 16.18 -23.81
C GLU A 174 6.48 15.76 -22.42
N ASP A 175 5.19 16.01 -22.13
CA ASP A 175 4.53 15.55 -20.93
C ASP A 175 4.16 14.07 -21.07
N VAL A 176 4.50 13.28 -20.05
CA VAL A 176 4.25 11.83 -20.02
C VAL A 176 3.13 11.51 -19.07
N ILE A 177 2.14 10.78 -19.59
CA ILE A 177 1.06 10.18 -18.80
C ILE A 177 1.37 8.69 -18.68
N ASN A 178 1.25 8.13 -17.48
CA ASN A 178 1.37 6.69 -17.27
C ASN A 178 0.05 6.14 -16.74
N PHE A 179 -0.35 5.01 -17.29
CA PHE A 179 -1.51 4.24 -16.86
C PHE A 179 -1.04 2.92 -16.25
N TYR A 180 -1.52 2.61 -15.06
CA TYR A 180 -1.17 1.38 -14.35
C TYR A 180 -2.43 0.67 -13.86
N ILE A 181 -2.37 -0.65 -13.90
CA ILE A 181 -3.36 -1.56 -13.34
C ILE A 181 -2.76 -2.15 -12.06
N ILE A 182 -3.53 -2.20 -10.99
CA ILE A 182 -3.07 -2.78 -9.73
C ILE A 182 -3.16 -4.31 -9.83
N ASP A 183 -2.02 -4.96 -9.73
CA ASP A 183 -1.90 -6.42 -9.79
C ASP A 183 -2.55 -7.08 -8.55
N CYS A 184 -3.29 -8.16 -8.77
CA CYS A 184 -3.78 -9.00 -7.68
C CYS A 184 -2.84 -10.18 -7.45
N TYR A 185 -2.26 -10.26 -6.26
CA TYR A 185 -1.39 -11.37 -5.86
C TYR A 185 -2.20 -12.50 -5.21
N ASP A 186 -1.90 -13.74 -5.57
CA ASP A 186 -2.46 -14.96 -4.98
C ASP A 186 -2.02 -15.21 -3.52
#